data_d09879f0baaae5e67851486d8614b905
#
_entry.id   d09879f0baaae5e67851486d8614b905
#
_cell.length_a   1.000
_cell.length_b   1.000
_cell.length_c   1.000
_cell.angle_alpha   90.00
_cell.angle_beta   90.00
_cell.angle_gamma   90.00
#
_symmetry.space_group_name_H-M   'P 1'
#
loop_
_entity.id
_entity.type
_entity.pdbx_description
1 polymer ?
#
loop_
_entity_poly.entity_id
_entity_poly.type
_entity_poly.pdbx_seq_one_letter_code
_entity_poly.pdbx_strand_id
1 'polypeptide(L)'
;MSHHFDTPTAREDPRICVNDFYLFDGAAGTTVTAMTVNADAGLSAPDTFRDEGKCALRFDLNGDARGELTFKFRFGNPRHADGNEHRHIQHCEVRMTSGEDALHGLGGELLVEGETGELVGRSGIRAYAGLAPDLFAIDAPGLHGFMTSFYKEQKYSQALAVL
;
A
#
# COMPACT_ATOMS: atom_id res chain seq x y z
N MET A 1 -11.66 7.01 4.69
CA MET A 1 -11.24 5.60 4.88
C MET A 1 -11.86 4.76 3.78
N SER A 2 -11.02 4.15 2.99
CA SER A 2 -11.43 3.31 1.87
C SER A 2 -11.43 1.86 2.36
N HIS A 3 -12.60 1.34 2.74
CA HIS A 3 -12.76 -0.07 3.08
C HIS A 3 -13.13 -0.83 1.82
N HIS A 4 -12.10 -1.31 1.12
CA HIS A 4 -12.28 -2.14 -0.07
C HIS A 4 -12.13 -3.61 0.32
N PHE A 5 -13.19 -4.39 0.20
CA PHE A 5 -13.17 -5.85 0.25
C PHE A 5 -12.42 -6.49 1.44
N ASP A 6 -12.78 -6.10 2.66
CA ASP A 6 -12.22 -6.73 3.86
C ASP A 6 -12.49 -8.23 3.88
N THR A 7 -11.43 -9.00 3.76
CA THR A 7 -11.52 -10.45 4.00
C THR A 7 -11.66 -10.71 5.51
N PRO A 8 -12.18 -11.89 5.93
CA PRO A 8 -12.19 -12.23 7.35
C PRO A 8 -10.81 -12.10 8.01
N THR A 9 -9.74 -12.51 7.32
CA THR A 9 -8.36 -12.40 7.81
C THR A 9 -7.91 -10.95 7.97
N ALA A 10 -8.29 -10.06 7.04
CA ALA A 10 -7.96 -8.63 7.13
C ALA A 10 -8.74 -7.92 8.25
N ARG A 11 -9.91 -8.42 8.64
CA ARG A 11 -10.65 -7.93 9.81
C ARG A 11 -10.03 -8.36 11.14
N GLU A 12 -9.40 -9.54 11.16
CA GLU A 12 -8.67 -10.04 12.32
C GLU A 12 -7.33 -9.30 12.51
N ASP A 13 -6.65 -9.00 11.40
CA ASP A 13 -5.39 -8.23 11.37
C ASP A 13 -5.44 -7.16 10.28
N PRO A 14 -5.83 -5.91 10.61
CA PRO A 14 -5.89 -4.82 9.63
C PRO A 14 -4.57 -4.50 8.93
N ARG A 15 -3.44 -4.89 9.51
CA ARG A 15 -2.10 -4.69 8.90
C ARG A 15 -1.90 -5.40 7.57
N ILE A 16 -2.77 -6.35 7.23
CA ILE A 16 -2.76 -7.06 5.93
C ILE A 16 -3.89 -6.61 4.99
N CYS A 17 -4.72 -5.65 5.42
CA CYS A 17 -5.76 -5.09 4.59
C CYS A 17 -5.14 -4.14 3.58
N VAL A 18 -5.13 -4.54 2.30
CA VAL A 18 -4.70 -3.66 1.20
C VAL A 18 -5.86 -2.75 0.85
N ASN A 19 -5.64 -1.45 0.86
CA ASN A 19 -6.64 -0.44 0.55
C ASN A 19 -6.54 0.02 -0.90
N ASP A 20 -5.39 0.56 -1.29
CA ASP A 20 -5.21 1.11 -2.61
C ASP A 20 -3.86 0.70 -3.19
N PHE A 21 -3.78 0.69 -4.52
CA PHE A 21 -2.57 0.48 -5.29
C PHE A 21 -2.44 1.55 -6.36
N TYR A 22 -1.24 2.11 -6.49
CA TYR A 22 -0.94 3.16 -7.44
C TYR A 22 0.28 2.80 -8.28
N LEU A 23 0.21 3.12 -9.57
CA LEU A 23 1.32 3.02 -10.52
C LEU A 23 1.29 4.23 -11.42
N PHE A 24 2.34 5.05 -11.42
CA PHE A 24 2.40 6.28 -12.21
C PHE A 24 3.84 6.70 -12.52
N ASP A 25 3.98 7.58 -13.49
CA ASP A 25 5.26 8.17 -13.84
C ASP A 25 5.73 9.13 -12.74
N GLY A 26 6.97 8.94 -12.29
CA GLY A 26 7.64 9.84 -11.36
C GLY A 26 8.44 10.92 -12.07
N ALA A 27 9.56 11.33 -11.47
CA ALA A 27 10.52 12.18 -12.16
C ALA A 27 11.02 11.52 -13.46
N ALA A 28 11.57 12.30 -14.39
CA ALA A 28 11.95 11.81 -15.71
C ALA A 28 12.72 10.48 -15.66
N GLY A 29 12.21 9.47 -16.35
CA GLY A 29 12.79 8.14 -16.42
C GLY A 29 12.57 7.25 -15.19
N THR A 30 11.65 7.63 -14.29
CA THR A 30 11.31 6.79 -13.12
C THR A 30 9.83 6.41 -13.12
N THR A 31 9.54 5.25 -12.54
CA THR A 31 8.17 4.79 -12.24
C THR A 31 7.99 4.74 -10.74
N VAL A 32 6.87 5.21 -10.27
CA VAL A 32 6.47 5.14 -8.86
C VAL A 32 5.38 4.08 -8.72
N THR A 33 5.56 3.21 -7.75
CA THR A 33 4.51 2.31 -7.31
C THR A 33 4.29 2.50 -5.83
N ALA A 34 3.03 2.53 -5.41
CA ALA A 34 2.66 2.65 -4.01
C ALA A 34 1.48 1.74 -3.68
N MET A 35 1.45 1.27 -2.46
CA MET A 35 0.37 0.47 -1.91
C MET A 35 0.06 0.99 -0.52
N THR A 36 -1.21 1.23 -0.24
CA THR A 36 -1.68 1.55 1.10
C THR A 36 -2.26 0.32 1.78
N VAL A 37 -1.91 0.14 3.03
CA VAL A 37 -2.42 -0.94 3.88
C VAL A 37 -2.82 -0.36 5.23
N ASN A 38 -3.75 -1.01 5.92
CA ASN A 38 -4.13 -0.65 7.29
C ASN A 38 -4.64 0.80 7.40
N ALA A 39 -5.78 1.10 6.80
CA ALA A 39 -6.37 2.44 6.81
C ALA A 39 -6.59 3.03 8.21
N ASP A 40 -6.72 2.18 9.23
CA ASP A 40 -6.94 2.57 10.62
C ASP A 40 -5.65 2.62 11.46
N ALA A 41 -4.47 2.58 10.81
CA ALA A 41 -3.18 2.59 11.49
C ALA A 41 -3.03 3.77 12.46
N GLY A 42 -2.70 3.48 13.71
CA GLY A 42 -2.56 4.49 14.77
C GLY A 42 -3.88 5.06 15.30
N LEU A 43 -5.02 4.59 14.82
CA LEU A 43 -6.36 4.95 15.31
C LEU A 43 -6.99 3.77 16.07
N SER A 44 -7.57 2.83 15.34
CA SER A 44 -8.19 1.61 15.89
C SER A 44 -7.37 0.34 15.65
N ALA A 45 -6.29 0.45 14.87
CA ALA A 45 -5.35 -0.62 14.56
C ALA A 45 -3.91 -0.23 14.91
N PRO A 46 -3.00 -1.20 15.10
CA PRO A 46 -1.59 -0.91 15.32
C PRO A 46 -0.99 -0.06 14.20
N ASP A 47 -0.07 0.84 14.53
CA ASP A 47 0.68 1.68 13.60
C ASP A 47 1.89 0.96 12.97
N THR A 48 1.89 -0.36 13.01
CA THR A 48 2.99 -1.23 12.57
C THR A 48 2.61 -2.04 11.35
N PHE A 49 3.60 -2.46 10.59
CA PHE A 49 3.44 -3.50 9.57
C PHE A 49 3.56 -4.88 10.22
N ARG A 50 2.99 -5.90 9.56
CA ARG A 50 3.10 -7.27 10.01
C ARG A 50 4.51 -7.80 9.75
N ASP A 51 5.19 -8.24 10.81
CA ASP A 51 6.56 -8.75 10.79
C ASP A 51 6.67 -10.20 10.30
N GLU A 52 5.61 -10.99 10.47
CA GLU A 52 5.54 -12.38 10.02
C GLU A 52 5.26 -12.56 8.52
N GLY A 53 5.04 -11.46 7.79
CA GLY A 53 4.59 -11.47 6.41
C GLY A 53 5.46 -10.65 5.47
N LYS A 54 4.90 -10.38 4.31
CA LYS A 54 5.46 -9.47 3.32
C LYS A 54 4.33 -8.72 2.61
N CYS A 55 4.58 -7.48 2.24
CA CYS A 55 3.81 -6.78 1.24
C CYS A 55 4.50 -6.96 -0.12
N ALA A 56 3.79 -7.47 -1.11
CA ALA A 56 4.38 -7.81 -2.40
C ALA A 56 3.68 -7.07 -3.54
N LEU A 57 4.48 -6.34 -4.31
CA LEU A 57 4.06 -5.66 -5.54
C LEU A 57 4.52 -6.52 -6.72
N ARG A 58 3.57 -7.10 -7.44
CA ARG A 58 3.84 -8.01 -8.56
C ARG A 58 3.52 -7.33 -9.87
N PHE A 59 4.40 -7.50 -10.83
CA PHE A 59 4.28 -6.95 -12.17
C PHE A 59 4.27 -8.07 -13.19
N ASP A 60 3.21 -8.12 -13.95
CA ASP A 60 3.07 -8.90 -15.17
C ASP A 60 3.59 -8.04 -16.32
N LEU A 61 4.70 -8.44 -16.91
CA LEU A 61 5.39 -7.68 -17.95
C LEU A 61 5.03 -8.13 -19.36
N ASN A 62 4.40 -9.28 -19.51
CA ASN A 62 4.08 -9.90 -20.78
C ASN A 62 2.58 -10.05 -21.07
N GLY A 63 1.72 -9.82 -20.05
CA GLY A 63 0.26 -9.85 -20.17
C GLY A 63 -0.36 -11.25 -20.03
N ASP A 64 0.37 -12.21 -19.43
CA ASP A 64 -0.13 -13.59 -19.25
C ASP A 64 -0.79 -13.84 -17.90
N ALA A 65 -1.00 -12.78 -17.11
CA ALA A 65 -1.53 -12.79 -15.73
C ALA A 65 -0.62 -13.50 -14.71
N ARG A 66 0.68 -13.62 -15.00
CA ARG A 66 1.71 -14.08 -14.08
C ARG A 66 2.70 -12.96 -13.84
N GLY A 67 3.22 -12.87 -12.63
CA GLY A 67 4.20 -11.83 -12.31
C GLY A 67 5.62 -12.30 -12.63
N GLU A 68 6.33 -11.62 -13.53
CA GLU A 68 7.74 -11.84 -13.82
C GLU A 68 8.66 -11.08 -12.91
N LEU A 69 8.13 -10.04 -12.25
CA LEU A 69 8.88 -9.18 -11.34
C LEU A 69 8.09 -8.93 -10.07
N THR A 70 8.73 -9.10 -8.92
CA THR A 70 8.10 -8.84 -7.63
C THR A 70 9.03 -8.06 -6.72
N PHE A 71 8.55 -6.93 -6.21
CA PHE A 71 9.17 -6.22 -5.09
C PHE A 71 8.50 -6.66 -3.80
N LYS A 72 9.29 -7.00 -2.80
CA LYS A 72 8.83 -7.55 -1.52
C LYS A 72 9.32 -6.67 -0.39
N PHE A 73 8.39 -6.07 0.33
CA PHE A 73 8.67 -5.36 1.57
C PHE A 73 8.53 -6.34 2.73
N ARG A 74 9.58 -6.44 3.54
CA ARG A 74 9.62 -7.23 4.76
C ARG A 74 9.90 -6.31 5.93
N PHE A 75 9.30 -6.60 7.05
CA PHE A 75 9.40 -5.79 8.25
C PHE A 75 9.90 -6.64 9.40
N GLY A 76 10.80 -6.09 10.20
CA GLY A 76 11.24 -6.69 11.45
C GLY A 76 10.26 -6.43 12.59
N ASN A 77 10.57 -6.95 13.76
CA ASN A 77 9.78 -6.70 14.96
C ASN A 77 9.68 -5.20 15.25
N PRO A 78 8.49 -4.70 15.62
CA PRO A 78 8.32 -3.31 15.99
C PRO A 78 9.07 -3.01 17.30
N ARG A 79 9.62 -1.82 17.39
CA ARG A 79 10.19 -1.23 18.60
C ARG A 79 9.71 0.21 18.78
N HIS A 80 9.72 0.69 19.97
CA HIS A 80 9.40 2.10 20.21
C HIS A 80 10.48 3.00 19.59
N ALA A 81 10.06 4.12 19.03
CA ALA A 81 10.97 5.15 18.58
C ALA A 81 11.65 5.82 19.77
N ASP A 82 12.93 6.20 19.60
CA ASP A 82 13.67 6.87 20.68
C ASP A 82 12.95 8.13 21.14
N GLY A 83 12.65 8.17 22.45
CA GLY A 83 11.96 9.30 23.08
C GLY A 83 10.45 9.40 22.79
N ASN A 84 9.85 8.40 22.14
CA ASN A 84 8.41 8.38 21.88
C ASN A 84 7.82 6.97 22.02
N GLU A 85 7.24 6.68 23.18
CA GLU A 85 6.62 5.39 23.48
C GLU A 85 5.31 5.13 22.70
N HIS A 86 4.76 6.15 22.04
CA HIS A 86 3.53 6.03 21.25
C HIS A 86 3.78 5.81 19.75
N ARG A 87 5.04 5.83 19.33
CA ARG A 87 5.41 5.60 17.93
C ARG A 87 6.26 4.36 17.81
N HIS A 88 5.88 3.49 16.88
CA HIS A 88 6.67 2.33 16.54
C HIS A 88 7.49 2.55 15.26
N ILE A 89 8.67 1.96 15.25
CA ILE A 89 9.52 1.84 14.07
C ILE A 89 9.92 0.39 13.88
N GLN A 90 10.15 0.01 12.63
CA GLN A 90 10.54 -1.34 12.24
C GLN A 90 11.68 -1.25 11.23
N HIS A 91 12.58 -2.20 11.26
CA HIS A 91 13.50 -2.41 10.15
C HIS A 91 12.69 -2.84 8.91
N CYS A 92 12.98 -2.26 7.76
CA CYS A 92 12.31 -2.53 6.49
C CYS A 92 13.36 -2.93 5.45
N GLU A 93 13.13 -4.06 4.79
CA GLU A 93 13.91 -4.51 3.64
C GLU A 93 13.02 -4.49 2.39
N VAL A 94 13.55 -3.99 1.28
CA VAL A 94 12.93 -4.13 -0.03
C VAL A 94 13.78 -5.08 -0.86
N ARG A 95 13.18 -6.19 -1.26
CA ARG A 95 13.83 -7.23 -2.05
C ARG A 95 13.12 -7.40 -3.38
N MET A 96 13.87 -7.83 -4.38
CA MET A 96 13.36 -8.10 -5.73
C MET A 96 13.59 -9.55 -6.09
N THR A 97 12.59 -10.15 -6.74
CA THR A 97 12.71 -11.45 -7.40
C THR A 97 12.15 -11.34 -8.81
N SER A 98 12.70 -12.14 -9.72
CA SER A 98 12.25 -12.19 -11.12
C SER A 98 12.15 -13.63 -11.61
N GLY A 99 11.52 -13.82 -12.77
CA GLY A 99 11.33 -15.13 -13.37
C GLY A 99 10.49 -16.07 -12.52
N GLU A 100 10.84 -17.33 -12.44
CA GLU A 100 10.07 -18.34 -11.70
C GLU A 100 10.01 -18.07 -10.20
N ASP A 101 11.02 -17.39 -9.63
CA ASP A 101 11.06 -17.02 -8.22
C ASP A 101 10.17 -15.81 -7.86
N ALA A 102 9.63 -15.12 -8.87
CA ALA A 102 8.82 -13.92 -8.65
C ALA A 102 7.58 -14.20 -7.80
N LEU A 103 7.00 -15.38 -7.93
CA LEU A 103 5.75 -15.74 -7.25
C LEU A 103 5.95 -16.28 -5.83
N HIS A 104 7.15 -16.72 -5.47
CA HIS A 104 7.38 -17.54 -4.29
C HIS A 104 8.36 -16.95 -3.29
N GLY A 105 8.30 -17.45 -2.06
CA GLY A 105 9.28 -17.23 -1.01
C GLY A 105 9.37 -15.81 -0.45
N LEU A 106 10.26 -15.66 0.50
CA LEU A 106 10.59 -14.39 1.17
C LEU A 106 11.95 -13.82 0.70
N GLY A 107 12.73 -14.61 -0.02
CA GLY A 107 14.06 -14.25 -0.52
C GLY A 107 14.01 -13.24 -1.67
N GLY A 108 15.16 -13.07 -2.30
CA GLY A 108 15.40 -12.16 -3.41
C GLY A 108 16.60 -11.27 -3.18
N GLU A 109 17.03 -10.58 -4.22
CA GLU A 109 18.08 -9.57 -4.13
C GLU A 109 17.66 -8.43 -3.21
N LEU A 110 18.50 -8.08 -2.23
CA LEU A 110 18.27 -6.91 -1.38
C LEU A 110 18.59 -5.65 -2.17
N LEU A 111 17.58 -4.82 -2.40
CA LEU A 111 17.71 -3.56 -3.11
C LEU A 111 18.06 -2.41 -2.17
N VAL A 112 17.24 -2.21 -1.15
CA VAL A 112 17.41 -1.18 -0.12
C VAL A 112 16.90 -1.70 1.23
N GLU A 113 17.42 -1.13 2.30
CA GLU A 113 16.97 -1.37 3.66
C GLU A 113 17.10 -0.11 4.51
N GLY A 114 16.35 -0.03 5.59
CA GLY A 114 16.37 1.07 6.55
C GLY A 114 15.23 0.95 7.56
N GLU A 115 14.81 2.06 8.12
CA GLU A 115 13.72 2.09 9.10
C GLU A 115 12.43 2.64 8.51
N THR A 116 11.30 2.19 9.06
CA THR A 116 10.01 2.77 8.70
C THR A 116 9.96 4.25 9.08
N GLY A 117 9.33 5.06 8.23
CA GLY A 117 9.28 6.50 8.37
C GLY A 117 10.46 7.23 7.72
N GLU A 118 11.42 6.51 7.14
CA GLU A 118 12.56 7.07 6.41
C GLU A 118 12.47 6.79 4.92
N LEU A 119 12.95 7.75 4.13
CA LEU A 119 13.18 7.56 2.70
C LEU A 119 14.57 6.95 2.52
N VAL A 120 14.63 5.70 2.12
CA VAL A 120 15.88 5.00 1.85
C VAL A 120 16.15 4.90 0.36
N GLY A 121 17.42 4.89 -0.04
CA GLY A 121 17.76 4.85 -1.45
C GLY A 121 19.14 4.29 -1.75
N ARG A 122 19.25 3.54 -2.85
CA ARG A 122 20.47 2.97 -3.39
C ARG A 122 20.34 2.73 -4.88
N SER A 123 21.38 3.08 -5.65
CA SER A 123 21.48 2.73 -7.08
C SER A 123 20.26 3.11 -7.93
N GLY A 124 19.70 4.31 -7.69
CA GLY A 124 18.53 4.79 -8.44
C GLY A 124 17.17 4.29 -7.93
N ILE A 125 17.16 3.38 -6.98
CA ILE A 125 15.95 2.90 -6.31
C ILE A 125 15.76 3.70 -5.02
N ARG A 126 14.53 4.13 -4.76
CA ARG A 126 14.12 4.77 -3.50
C ARG A 126 12.88 4.09 -2.98
N ALA A 127 12.82 3.89 -1.68
CA ALA A 127 11.65 3.31 -1.02
C ALA A 127 11.32 4.07 0.26
N TYR A 128 10.05 4.10 0.57
CA TYR A 128 9.50 4.61 1.81
C TYR A 128 8.47 3.61 2.32
N ALA A 129 8.49 3.30 3.59
CA ALA A 129 7.45 2.57 4.27
C ALA A 129 7.16 3.28 5.60
N GLY A 130 5.92 3.61 5.88
CA GLY A 130 5.56 4.33 7.11
C GLY A 130 4.14 4.85 7.07
N LEU A 131 3.77 5.54 8.13
CA LEU A 131 2.50 6.26 8.18
C LEU A 131 2.50 7.39 7.16
N ALA A 132 1.43 7.48 6.41
CA ALA A 132 1.15 8.58 5.49
C ALA A 132 -0.24 9.12 5.78
N PRO A 133 -0.47 10.45 5.65
CA PRO A 133 -1.81 10.98 5.71
C PRO A 133 -2.62 10.41 4.53
N ASP A 134 -3.84 9.98 4.81
CA ASP A 134 -4.78 9.59 3.76
C ASP A 134 -5.23 10.87 3.03
N LEU A 135 -4.86 10.97 1.76
CA LEU A 135 -5.31 12.05 0.88
C LEU A 135 -6.71 11.73 0.32
N PHE A 136 -7.67 11.61 1.22
CA PHE A 136 -9.05 11.38 0.84
C PHE A 136 -9.69 12.71 0.39
N ALA A 137 -9.69 12.95 -0.92
CA ALA A 137 -10.39 14.07 -1.52
C ALA A 137 -11.73 13.60 -2.10
N ILE A 138 -12.83 14.10 -1.59
CA ILE A 138 -14.17 13.76 -2.08
C ILE A 138 -15.03 15.03 -2.22
N ASP A 139 -15.72 15.15 -3.34
CA ASP A 139 -16.85 16.07 -3.45
C ASP A 139 -18.09 15.43 -2.78
N ALA A 140 -18.22 15.63 -1.46
CA ALA A 140 -19.33 15.07 -0.70
C ALA A 140 -20.72 15.52 -1.20
N PRO A 141 -20.96 16.79 -1.56
CA PRO A 141 -22.21 17.21 -2.19
C PRO A 141 -22.49 16.50 -3.51
N GLY A 142 -21.49 16.39 -4.39
CA GLY A 142 -21.59 15.69 -5.68
C GLY A 142 -21.89 14.21 -5.52
N LEU A 143 -21.18 13.54 -4.61
CA LEU A 143 -21.43 12.13 -4.28
C LEU A 143 -22.85 11.93 -3.73
N HIS A 144 -23.29 12.78 -2.81
CA HIS A 144 -24.65 12.70 -2.26
C HIS A 144 -25.70 12.88 -3.35
N GLY A 145 -25.52 13.85 -4.26
CA GLY A 145 -26.39 14.06 -5.41
C GLY A 145 -26.45 12.85 -6.33
N PHE A 146 -25.28 12.28 -6.66
CA PHE A 146 -25.18 11.05 -7.46
C PHE A 146 -25.91 9.89 -6.79
N MET A 147 -25.64 9.61 -5.52
CA MET A 147 -26.27 8.52 -4.79
C MET A 147 -27.80 8.68 -4.69
N THR A 148 -28.27 9.91 -4.48
CA THR A 148 -29.70 10.20 -4.44
C THR A 148 -30.36 9.94 -5.79
N SER A 149 -29.78 10.42 -6.87
CA SER A 149 -30.27 10.20 -8.23
C SER A 149 -30.27 8.71 -8.61
N PHE A 150 -29.17 8.02 -8.29
CA PHE A 150 -29.01 6.60 -8.60
C PHE A 150 -30.00 5.72 -7.81
N TYR A 151 -30.06 5.87 -6.48
CA TYR A 151 -30.86 4.96 -5.64
C TYR A 151 -32.34 5.35 -5.57
N LYS A 152 -32.67 6.63 -5.56
CA LYS A 152 -34.08 7.08 -5.45
C LYS A 152 -34.75 7.20 -6.80
N GLU A 153 -34.07 7.73 -7.79
CA GLU A 153 -34.66 8.02 -9.09
C GLU A 153 -34.33 6.98 -10.14
N GLN A 154 -33.45 6.02 -9.83
CA GLN A 154 -32.96 4.99 -10.76
C GLN A 154 -32.36 5.62 -12.03
N LYS A 155 -31.73 6.78 -11.89
CA LYS A 155 -31.07 7.51 -12.97
C LYS A 155 -29.56 7.53 -12.74
N TYR A 156 -28.83 7.37 -13.81
CA TYR A 156 -27.40 7.55 -13.83
C TYR A 156 -27.06 8.88 -14.50
N SER A 157 -26.29 9.71 -13.84
CA SER A 157 -25.74 10.95 -14.41
C SER A 157 -24.22 10.91 -14.43
N GLN A 158 -23.65 10.86 -15.62
CA GLN A 158 -22.20 10.87 -15.79
C GLN A 158 -21.58 12.18 -15.28
N ALA A 159 -22.30 13.30 -15.37
CA ALA A 159 -21.81 14.59 -14.85
C ALA A 159 -21.63 14.61 -13.33
N LEU A 160 -22.37 13.76 -12.59
CA LEU A 160 -22.23 13.61 -11.14
C LEU A 160 -21.22 12.55 -10.73
N ALA A 161 -20.72 11.75 -11.67
CA ALA A 161 -19.73 10.72 -11.43
C ALA A 161 -18.30 11.17 -11.73
N VAL A 162 -18.10 12.38 -12.25
CA VAL A 162 -16.78 12.95 -12.48
C VAL A 162 -16.35 13.67 -11.20
N LEU A 163 -15.44 13.06 -10.48
CA LEU A 163 -14.77 13.61 -9.31
C LEU A 163 -13.41 14.15 -9.70
#